data_5c05a4cccb0978e396128c737d9cf671
#
_entry.id   5c05a4cccb0978e396128c737d9cf671
#
_cell.length_a   1.000
_cell.length_b   1.000
_cell.length_c   1.000
_cell.angle_alpha   90.00
_cell.angle_beta   90.00
_cell.angle_gamma   90.00
#
_symmetry.space_group_name_H-M   'P 1'
#
loop_
_entity.id
_entity.type
_entity.pdbx_description
1 polymer ?
#
loop_
_entity_poly.entity_id
_entity_poly.type
_entity_poly.pdbx_seq_one_letter_code
_entity_poly.pdbx_strand_id
1 'polypeptide(L)' 'MIEKVIKEIEELFNSNITDYKIAKDSGVALSMIQNYRNGSRKVENMALKTAGKLCKYIESKKEDNNKIPPF' A
#
# COMPACT_ATOMS: atom_id res chain seq x y z
N MET A 1 11.67 -12.59 1.13
CA MET A 1 10.42 -12.36 0.40
C MET A 1 9.45 -11.48 1.16
N ILE A 2 9.13 -11.86 2.38
CA ILE A 2 8.18 -11.06 3.15
C ILE A 2 8.75 -9.70 3.53
N GLU A 3 10.06 -9.64 3.73
CA GLU A 3 10.72 -8.37 4.03
C GLU A 3 10.60 -7.38 2.89
N LYS A 4 10.62 -7.87 1.66
CA LYS A 4 10.44 -7.00 0.50
C LYS A 4 9.03 -6.43 0.46
N VAL A 5 8.04 -7.25 0.78
CA VAL A 5 6.65 -6.82 0.83
C VAL A 5 6.46 -5.74 1.89
N ILE A 6 7.02 -5.97 3.07
CA ILE A 6 6.93 -4.99 4.16
C ILE A 6 7.57 -3.68 3.74
N LYS A 7 8.73 -3.75 3.11
CA LYS A 7 9.42 -2.54 2.67
C LYS A 7 8.62 -1.77 1.63
N GLU A 8 8.02 -2.48 0.69
CA GLU A 8 7.20 -1.82 -0.32
C GLU A 8 6.00 -1.12 0.28
N ILE A 9 5.36 -1.75 1.26
CA ILE A 9 4.23 -1.14 1.93
C ILE A 9 4.68 0.08 2.73
N GLU A 10 5.83 -0.02 3.40
CA GLU A 10 6.37 1.11 4.14
C GLU A 10 6.68 2.28 3.22
N GLU A 11 7.22 2.00 2.05
CA GLU A 11 7.49 3.05 1.07
C GLU A 11 6.19 3.71 0.60
N LEU A 12 5.15 2.92 0.41
CA LEU A 12 3.85 3.46 0.05
C LEU A 12 3.35 4.43 1.11
N PHE A 13 3.47 4.03 2.38
CA PHE A 13 3.01 4.87 3.48
C PHE A 13 3.88 6.12 3.68
N ASN A 14 5.10 6.10 3.20
CA ASN A 14 5.99 7.27 3.25
C ASN A 14 5.89 8.14 2.01
N SER A 15 5.04 7.76 1.06
CA SER A 15 4.87 8.52 -0.16
C SER A 15 3.95 9.72 0.09
N ASN A 16 3.80 10.55 -0.94
CA ASN A 16 2.92 11.72 -0.87
C ASN A 16 1.46 11.40 -1.16
N ILE A 17 1.15 10.13 -1.38
CA ILE A 17 -0.23 9.72 -1.67
C ILE A 17 -1.05 9.88 -0.40
N THR A 18 -2.25 10.44 -0.53
CA THR A 18 -3.10 10.70 0.63
C THR A 18 -3.65 9.40 1.21
N ASP A 19 -3.97 9.45 2.51
CA ASP A 19 -4.58 8.30 3.19
C ASP A 19 -5.87 7.89 2.48
N TYR A 20 -6.66 8.87 2.11
CA TYR A 20 -7.94 8.61 1.46
C TYR A 20 -7.78 7.86 0.15
N LYS A 21 -6.80 8.26 -0.65
CA LYS A 21 -6.58 7.62 -1.94
C LYS A 21 -6.11 6.19 -1.76
N ILE A 22 -5.18 5.96 -0.83
CA ILE A 22 -4.70 4.61 -0.55
C ILE A 22 -5.86 3.73 -0.08
N ALA A 23 -6.67 4.24 0.84
CA ALA A 23 -7.79 3.48 1.38
C ALA A 23 -8.80 3.16 0.29
N LYS A 24 -9.13 4.14 -0.52
CA LYS A 24 -10.13 3.97 -1.57
C LYS A 24 -9.68 2.94 -2.61
N ASP A 25 -8.44 3.07 -3.07
CA ASP A 25 -7.96 2.23 -4.16
C ASP A 25 -7.57 0.84 -3.70
N SER A 26 -7.10 0.69 -2.47
CA SER A 26 -6.69 -0.61 -1.96
C SER A 26 -7.83 -1.39 -1.32
N GLY A 27 -8.89 -0.69 -0.92
CA GLY A 27 -9.98 -1.33 -0.20
C GLY A 27 -9.71 -1.54 1.27
N VAL A 28 -8.65 -0.94 1.80
CA VAL A 28 -8.33 -1.00 3.23
C VAL A 28 -9.01 0.17 3.93
N ALA A 29 -9.50 -0.06 5.15
CA ALA A 29 -10.18 0.99 5.90
C ALA A 29 -9.27 2.19 6.13
N LEU A 30 -9.82 3.39 6.00
CA LEU A 30 -9.05 4.62 6.17
C LEU A 30 -8.39 4.69 7.54
N SER A 31 -9.11 4.30 8.59
CA SER A 31 -8.54 4.33 9.93
C SER A 31 -7.33 3.42 10.05
N MET A 32 -7.33 2.29 9.36
CA MET A 32 -6.18 1.40 9.39
C MET A 32 -4.97 2.04 8.71
N ILE A 33 -5.21 2.69 7.56
CA ILE A 33 -4.13 3.38 6.87
C ILE A 33 -3.52 4.45 7.78
N GLN A 34 -4.37 5.23 8.43
CA GLN A 34 -3.90 6.27 9.32
C GLN A 34 -3.09 5.71 10.48
N ASN A 35 -3.54 4.59 11.05
CA ASN A 35 -2.83 3.97 12.17
C ASN A 35 -1.45 3.47 11.76
N TYR A 36 -1.32 2.92 10.57
CA TYR A 36 0.00 2.49 10.10
C TYR A 36 0.91 3.66 9.80
N ARG A 37 0.36 4.76 9.26
CA ARG A 37 1.16 5.91 8.90
C ARG A 37 1.61 6.70 10.13
N ASN A 38 0.78 6.76 11.18
CA ASN A 38 1.14 7.52 12.37
C ASN A 38 1.95 6.69 13.38
N GLY A 39 2.21 5.41 13.07
CA GLY A 39 3.02 4.58 13.93
C GLY A 39 2.26 3.83 15.02
N SER A 40 0.93 3.98 15.10
CA SER A 40 0.14 3.25 16.08
C SER A 40 0.17 1.76 15.86
N ARG A 41 0.31 1.35 14.60
CA ARG A 41 0.44 -0.06 14.23
C ARG A 41 1.67 -0.23 13.36
N LYS A 42 2.34 -1.38 13.52
CA LYS A 42 3.52 -1.67 12.73
C LYS A 42 3.15 -2.48 11.50
N VAL A 43 3.71 -2.10 10.36
CA VAL A 43 3.46 -2.78 9.10
C VAL A 43 3.83 -4.26 9.19
N GLU A 44 4.91 -4.58 9.89
CA GLU A 44 5.36 -5.97 10.03
C GLU A 44 4.34 -6.84 10.75
N ASN A 45 3.42 -6.25 11.51
CA ASN A 45 2.37 -6.98 12.22
C ASN A 45 1.04 -6.94 11.47
N MET A 46 1.04 -6.47 10.24
CA MET A 46 -0.16 -6.37 9.44
C MET A 46 -0.70 -7.75 9.07
N ALA A 47 -2.03 -7.88 9.10
CA ALA A 47 -2.66 -9.13 8.70
C ALA A 47 -2.38 -9.40 7.22
N LEU A 48 -2.24 -10.69 6.88
CA LEU A 48 -1.95 -11.07 5.49
C LEU A 48 -3.01 -10.56 4.53
N LYS A 49 -4.26 -10.57 4.94
CA LYS A 49 -5.35 -10.09 4.12
C LYS A 49 -5.17 -8.61 3.77
N THR A 50 -4.80 -7.81 4.76
CA THR A 50 -4.57 -6.39 4.55
C THR A 50 -3.33 -6.17 3.69
N ALA A 51 -2.27 -6.89 3.99
CA ALA A 51 -1.03 -6.79 3.21
C ALA A 51 -1.28 -7.16 1.75
N GLY A 52 -2.10 -8.17 1.52
CA GLY A 52 -2.45 -8.59 0.16
C GLY A 52 -3.14 -7.49 -0.63
N LYS A 53 -4.07 -6.79 0.02
CA LYS A 53 -4.77 -5.69 -0.62
C LYS A 53 -3.82 -4.56 -1.00
N LEU A 54 -2.91 -4.22 -0.09
CA LEU A 54 -1.94 -3.16 -0.34
C LEU A 54 -0.94 -3.56 -1.42
N CYS A 55 -0.50 -4.81 -1.41
CA CYS A 55 0.40 -5.30 -2.44
C CYS A 55 -0.25 -5.24 -3.82
N LYS A 56 -1.50 -5.62 -3.89
CA LYS A 56 -2.24 -5.58 -5.14
C LYS A 56 -2.36 -4.14 -5.66
N TYR A 57 -2.59 -3.21 -4.76
CA TYR A 57 -2.65 -1.81 -5.11
C TYR A 57 -1.29 -1.32 -5.64
N ILE A 58 -0.21 -1.69 -4.96
CA ILE A 58 1.14 -1.31 -5.37
C ILE A 58 1.46 -1.86 -6.76
N GLU A 59 1.13 -3.12 -6.99
CA GLU A 59 1.37 -3.74 -8.29
C GLU A 59 0.58 -3.06 -9.38
N SER A 60 -0.66 -2.69 -9.09
CA SER A 60 -1.50 -1.99 -10.04
C SER A 60 -0.87 -0.64 -10.43
N LYS A 61 -0.31 0.07 -9.46
CA LYS A 61 0.37 1.33 -9.74
C LYS A 61 1.60 1.12 -10.60
N LYS A 62 2.36 0.07 -10.31
CA LYS A 62 3.55 -0.23 -11.10
C LYS A 62 3.18 -0.59 -12.53
N GLU A 63 2.14 -1.35 -12.69
CA GLU A 63 1.67 -1.71 -14.02
C GLU A 63 1.25 -0.48 -14.80
N ASP A 64 0.54 0.44 -14.16
CA ASP A 64 0.15 1.67 -14.80
C ASP A 64 1.36 2.49 -15.24
N ASN A 65 2.39 2.53 -14.38
CA ASN A 65 3.61 3.27 -14.70
C ASN A 65 4.42 2.61 -15.79
N ASN A 66 4.42 1.28 -15.82
CA ASN A 66 5.20 0.51 -16.78
C ASN A 66 4.44 0.26 -18.07
N LYS A 67 3.15 0.44 -18.03
CA LYS A 67 2.32 0.15 -19.16
C LYS A 67 2.40 1.31 -20.14
N ILE A 68 3.21 1.15 -21.14
CA ILE A 68 3.33 2.15 -22.18
C ILE A 68 2.20 1.94 -23.16
N PRO A 69 1.38 2.94 -23.38
CA PRO A 69 0.33 2.82 -24.37
C PRO A 69 0.98 2.48 -25.71
N PRO A 70 0.46 1.54 -26.40
CA PRO A 70 1.06 1.14 -27.69
C PRO A 70 0.95 2.22 -28.75
N PHE A 71 0.45 3.33 -28.38
CA PHE A 71 0.29 4.41 -29.34
C PHE A 71 0.00 5.70 -28.65
#